data_e88dd1bfdca4f8d53e4d481353bf7c34
#
_entry.id   e88dd1bfdca4f8d53e4d481353bf7c34
#
_cell.length_a   1.000
_cell.length_b   1.000
_cell.length_c   1.000
_cell.angle_alpha   90.00
_cell.angle_beta   90.00
_cell.angle_gamma   90.00
#
_symmetry.space_group_name_H-M   'P 1'
#
loop_
_entity.id
_entity.type
_entity.pdbx_description
1 polymer ?
#
loop_
_entity_poly.entity_id
_entity_poly.type
_entity_poly.pdbx_seq_one_letter_code
_entity_poly.pdbx_strand_id
1 'polypeptide(L)'
;QPVQVAYVYQDYTSVPDFYHIPEGRTKPFGTVHALLCAEPEVDGPFCVINADDYYGVDAYRTIYEELVKLPAEGKGTMVGYLLKNTASLHGTVSRGVCKVKDGRLDSIQETLKIQLYPDGHLTDLDAGRDLAPDTVVSMNFWGFMPSIFPALRTYFENFLRGLPDDAMKAECLLPLMVGEELKAGRMTVSVLSSKDKWFGMTYHE
;
A
#
# COMPACT_ATOMS: atom_id res chain seq x y z
N GLN A 1 -1.83 27.77 8.03
CA GLN A 1 -2.42 27.89 6.68
C GLN A 1 -3.63 26.96 6.60
N PRO A 2 -4.71 27.37 5.92
CA PRO A 2 -5.83 26.48 5.70
C PRO A 2 -5.38 25.30 4.84
N VAL A 3 -5.84 24.10 5.21
CA VAL A 3 -5.61 22.89 4.43
C VAL A 3 -6.46 22.98 3.16
N GLN A 4 -5.84 22.80 1.99
CA GLN A 4 -6.58 22.64 0.75
C GLN A 4 -7.04 21.19 0.63
N VAL A 5 -8.30 21.01 0.23
CA VAL A 5 -8.88 19.68 0.04
C VAL A 5 -9.44 19.62 -1.37
N ALA A 6 -9.02 18.58 -2.11
CA ALA A 6 -9.60 18.23 -3.40
C ALA A 6 -10.23 16.83 -3.29
N TYR A 7 -11.35 16.61 -3.97
CA TYR A 7 -12.02 15.32 -4.05
C TYR A 7 -11.84 14.75 -5.45
N VAL A 8 -11.28 13.56 -5.52
CA VAL A 8 -11.08 12.82 -6.76
C VAL A 8 -11.84 11.50 -6.67
N TYR A 9 -12.58 11.17 -7.71
CA TYR A 9 -13.36 9.94 -7.75
C TYR A 9 -12.61 8.88 -8.53
N GLN A 10 -12.52 7.69 -7.95
CA GLN A 10 -12.05 6.50 -8.65
C GLN A 10 -13.23 5.89 -9.41
N ASP A 11 -13.39 6.30 -10.66
CA ASP A 11 -14.44 5.80 -11.55
C ASP A 11 -13.86 5.10 -12.79
N TYR A 12 -14.73 4.59 -13.63
CA TYR A 12 -14.32 3.85 -14.83
C TYR A 12 -13.97 4.74 -16.03
N THR A 13 -14.20 6.05 -15.96
CA THR A 13 -13.90 6.97 -17.07
C THR A 13 -12.41 7.17 -17.28
N SER A 14 -11.60 6.89 -16.26
CA SER A 14 -10.13 6.95 -16.29
C SER A 14 -9.46 5.63 -16.69
N VAL A 15 -10.25 4.58 -16.95
CA VAL A 15 -9.73 3.30 -17.44
C VAL A 15 -9.35 3.44 -18.93
N PRO A 16 -8.17 2.96 -19.35
CA PRO A 16 -7.74 3.06 -20.75
C PRO A 16 -8.72 2.45 -21.75
N ASP A 17 -8.94 3.11 -22.87
CA ASP A 17 -9.91 2.73 -23.92
C ASP A 17 -9.74 1.32 -24.49
N PHE A 18 -8.53 0.75 -24.38
CA PHE A 18 -8.28 -0.60 -24.87
C PHE A 18 -8.90 -1.71 -24.01
N TYR A 19 -9.31 -1.38 -22.77
CA TYR A 19 -9.85 -2.36 -21.84
C TYR A 19 -11.38 -2.26 -21.78
N HIS A 20 -12.03 -3.36 -22.06
CA HIS A 20 -13.48 -3.46 -21.95
C HIS A 20 -13.86 -3.87 -20.52
N ILE A 21 -14.57 -2.99 -19.82
CA ILE A 21 -15.03 -3.25 -18.45
C ILE A 21 -16.18 -4.27 -18.49
N PRO A 22 -16.08 -5.40 -17.76
CA PRO A 22 -17.15 -6.40 -17.73
C PRO A 22 -18.49 -5.81 -17.29
N GLU A 23 -19.55 -6.19 -17.98
CA GLU A 23 -20.90 -5.78 -17.61
C GLU A 23 -21.23 -6.22 -16.17
N GLY A 24 -21.78 -5.30 -15.38
CA GLY A 24 -22.11 -5.54 -13.97
C GLY A 24 -20.94 -5.46 -12.99
N ARG A 25 -19.71 -5.16 -13.44
CA ARG A 25 -18.62 -4.87 -12.53
C ARG A 25 -18.90 -3.59 -11.76
N THR A 26 -18.87 -3.67 -10.42
CA THR A 26 -19.00 -2.50 -9.52
C THR A 26 -17.75 -2.25 -8.69
N LYS A 27 -16.85 -3.25 -8.61
CA LYS A 27 -15.63 -3.15 -7.80
C LYS A 27 -14.58 -2.27 -8.47
N PRO A 28 -14.03 -1.24 -7.79
CA PRO A 28 -12.92 -0.45 -8.29
C PRO A 28 -11.67 -1.31 -8.62
N PHE A 29 -10.76 -0.78 -9.44
CA PHE A 29 -9.56 -1.51 -9.85
C PHE A 29 -8.39 -1.45 -8.85
N GLY A 30 -8.64 -1.06 -7.60
CA GLY A 30 -7.65 -1.10 -6.53
C GLY A 30 -6.82 0.18 -6.40
N THR A 31 -5.81 0.14 -5.52
CA THR A 31 -5.09 1.33 -5.05
C THR A 31 -4.19 1.98 -6.08
N VAL A 32 -3.65 1.24 -7.05
CA VAL A 32 -2.89 1.82 -8.18
C VAL A 32 -3.80 2.70 -9.04
N HIS A 33 -5.00 2.23 -9.35
CA HIS A 33 -5.96 3.03 -10.13
C HIS A 33 -6.41 4.27 -9.36
N ALA A 34 -6.65 4.17 -8.06
CA ALA A 34 -7.01 5.33 -7.23
C ALA A 34 -5.92 6.42 -7.28
N LEU A 35 -4.64 6.03 -7.22
CA LEU A 35 -3.53 6.96 -7.35
C LEU A 35 -3.48 7.63 -8.73
N LEU A 36 -3.69 6.87 -9.80
CA LEU A 36 -3.72 7.43 -11.16
C LEU A 36 -4.86 8.45 -11.33
N CYS A 37 -6.02 8.21 -10.71
CA CYS A 37 -7.10 9.20 -10.69
C CYS A 37 -6.69 10.48 -9.95
N ALA A 38 -5.86 10.39 -8.92
CA ALA A 38 -5.41 11.53 -8.13
C ALA A 38 -4.22 12.28 -8.76
N GLU A 39 -3.56 11.74 -9.78
CA GLU A 39 -2.37 12.33 -10.42
C GLU A 39 -2.53 13.81 -10.77
N PRO A 40 -3.67 14.30 -11.32
CA PRO A 40 -3.82 15.72 -11.68
C PRO A 40 -3.75 16.69 -10.50
N GLU A 41 -3.97 16.21 -9.28
CA GLU A 41 -3.95 17.00 -8.04
C GLU A 41 -2.59 16.93 -7.32
N VAL A 42 -1.62 16.18 -7.87
CA VAL A 42 -0.31 15.96 -7.24
C VAL A 42 0.76 16.75 -7.97
N ASP A 43 1.29 17.79 -7.32
CA ASP A 43 2.30 18.70 -7.87
C ASP A 43 3.68 18.60 -7.17
N GLY A 44 3.82 17.75 -6.15
CA GLY A 44 5.05 17.59 -5.36
C GLY A 44 5.14 16.26 -4.64
N PRO A 45 6.11 16.10 -3.73
CA PRO A 45 6.21 14.90 -2.90
C PRO A 45 4.90 14.63 -2.15
N PHE A 46 4.46 13.40 -2.12
CA PHE A 46 3.17 13.05 -1.53
C PHE A 46 3.21 11.75 -0.72
N CYS A 47 2.26 11.63 0.21
CA CYS A 47 1.99 10.40 0.94
C CYS A 47 0.70 9.75 0.46
N VAL A 48 0.68 8.43 0.53
CA VAL A 48 -0.51 7.59 0.35
C VAL A 48 -0.88 6.98 1.68
N ILE A 49 -2.14 7.11 2.08
CA ILE A 49 -2.69 6.53 3.31
C ILE A 49 -4.10 5.99 3.05
N ASN A 50 -4.55 5.09 3.90
CA ASN A 50 -5.97 4.73 3.98
C ASN A 50 -6.70 5.78 4.82
N ALA A 51 -7.86 6.23 4.37
CA ALA A 51 -8.62 7.30 5.04
C ALA A 51 -9.29 6.83 6.35
N ASP A 52 -9.46 5.53 6.52
CA ASP A 52 -10.09 4.86 7.66
C ASP A 52 -9.07 4.31 8.68
N ASP A 53 -7.80 4.70 8.55
CA ASP A 53 -6.72 4.28 9.44
C ASP A 53 -6.14 5.46 10.23
N TYR A 54 -5.79 5.22 11.49
CA TYR A 54 -5.00 6.14 12.31
C TYR A 54 -3.55 5.68 12.36
N TYR A 55 -2.65 6.50 11.87
CA TYR A 55 -1.22 6.17 11.72
C TYR A 55 -0.34 6.75 12.83
N GLY A 56 -0.86 7.72 13.61
CA GLY A 56 -0.10 8.44 14.64
C GLY A 56 0.61 9.70 14.12
N VAL A 57 0.89 10.62 15.03
CA VAL A 57 1.48 11.93 14.69
C VAL A 57 2.98 11.81 14.34
N ASP A 58 3.70 10.93 15.05
CA ASP A 58 5.13 10.70 14.82
C ASP A 58 5.39 10.08 13.45
N ALA A 59 4.51 9.20 12.99
CA ALA A 59 4.60 8.59 11.67
C ALA A 59 4.53 9.63 10.54
N TYR A 60 3.64 10.62 10.63
CA TYR A 60 3.55 11.71 9.65
C TYR A 60 4.79 12.60 9.66
N ARG A 61 5.33 12.92 10.83
CA ARG A 61 6.57 13.69 10.95
C ARG A 61 7.73 12.94 10.30
N THR A 62 7.88 11.67 10.64
CA THR A 62 8.98 10.83 10.17
C THR A 62 8.98 10.69 8.65
N ILE A 63 7.80 10.44 8.05
CA ILE A 63 7.73 10.31 6.58
C ILE A 63 7.92 11.67 5.88
N TYR A 64 7.43 12.76 6.45
CA TYR A 64 7.66 14.09 5.92
C TYR A 64 9.16 14.45 5.88
N GLU A 65 9.89 14.20 6.97
CA GLU A 65 11.33 14.45 7.07
C GLU A 65 12.15 13.65 6.06
N GLU A 66 11.67 12.47 5.69
CA GLU A 66 12.29 11.65 4.65
C GLU A 66 11.92 12.13 3.25
N LEU A 67 10.64 12.43 3.00
CA LEU A 67 10.15 12.89 1.69
C LEU A 67 10.88 14.13 1.19
N VAL A 68 11.15 15.10 2.07
CA VAL A 68 11.86 16.34 1.68
C VAL A 68 13.32 16.09 1.26
N LYS A 69 13.85 14.90 1.54
CA LYS A 69 15.22 14.50 1.17
C LYS A 69 15.25 13.54 -0.02
N LEU A 70 14.10 13.00 -0.44
CA LEU A 70 14.05 12.04 -1.54
C LEU A 70 14.51 12.70 -2.85
N PRO A 71 15.35 12.03 -3.63
CA PRO A 71 15.64 12.45 -4.99
C PRO A 71 14.40 12.31 -5.87
N ALA A 72 14.40 13.04 -6.99
CA ALA A 72 13.26 13.11 -7.88
C ALA A 72 12.84 11.75 -8.48
N GLU A 73 13.73 10.78 -8.59
CA GLU A 73 13.46 9.53 -9.30
C GLU A 73 13.96 8.30 -8.54
N GLY A 74 13.31 7.16 -8.81
CA GLY A 74 13.74 5.82 -8.43
C GLY A 74 13.72 5.52 -6.94
N LYS A 75 13.14 6.39 -6.11
CA LYS A 75 13.06 6.18 -4.66
C LYS A 75 11.67 6.45 -4.12
N GLY A 76 11.29 5.63 -3.16
CA GLY A 76 10.13 5.80 -2.30
C GLY A 76 10.50 5.61 -0.85
N THR A 77 9.55 5.82 0.02
CA THR A 77 9.65 5.56 1.45
C THR A 77 8.36 4.98 1.97
N MET A 78 8.40 4.29 3.08
CA MET A 78 7.22 3.80 3.78
C MET A 78 7.41 3.84 5.29
N VAL A 79 6.32 3.98 6.03
CA VAL A 79 6.32 3.70 7.47
C VAL A 79 5.92 2.25 7.69
N GLY A 80 6.82 1.47 8.28
CA GLY A 80 6.56 0.10 8.69
C GLY A 80 6.05 0.03 10.12
N TYR A 81 5.13 -0.89 10.38
CA TYR A 81 4.59 -1.17 11.70
C TYR A 81 4.93 -2.60 12.13
N LEU A 82 4.99 -2.84 13.44
CA LEU A 82 5.22 -4.18 13.95
C LEU A 82 3.92 -5.01 13.85
N LEU A 83 4.01 -6.22 13.35
CA LEU A 83 2.87 -7.11 13.14
C LEU A 83 2.02 -7.27 14.41
N LYS A 84 2.65 -7.48 15.57
CA LYS A 84 1.98 -7.59 16.88
C LYS A 84 1.10 -6.39 17.24
N ASN A 85 1.41 -5.21 16.69
CA ASN A 85 0.66 -3.97 16.95
C ASN A 85 -0.45 -3.71 15.94
N THR A 86 -0.62 -4.59 14.94
CA THR A 86 -1.59 -4.44 13.85
C THR A 86 -2.51 -5.65 13.70
N ALA A 87 -2.30 -6.69 14.49
CA ALA A 87 -3.11 -7.91 14.50
C ALA A 87 -4.24 -7.81 15.55
N SER A 88 -5.27 -8.64 15.39
CA SER A 88 -6.45 -8.68 16.28
C SER A 88 -6.65 -10.08 16.84
N LEU A 89 -7.12 -10.16 18.10
CA LEU A 89 -7.60 -11.42 18.70
C LEU A 89 -8.99 -11.84 18.21
N HIS A 90 -9.71 -10.92 17.54
CA HIS A 90 -11.10 -11.12 17.12
C HIS A 90 -11.26 -11.55 15.66
N GLY A 91 -10.20 -12.07 15.06
CA GLY A 91 -10.21 -12.59 13.70
C GLY A 91 -8.86 -12.48 13.00
N THR A 92 -8.79 -13.00 11.79
CA THR A 92 -7.59 -12.91 10.96
C THR A 92 -7.48 -11.52 10.33
N VAL A 93 -6.24 -11.10 10.05
CA VAL A 93 -5.94 -9.87 9.33
C VAL A 93 -5.10 -10.15 8.08
N SER A 94 -5.24 -9.30 7.06
CA SER A 94 -4.37 -9.30 5.89
C SER A 94 -3.32 -8.20 6.01
N ARG A 95 -2.04 -8.52 5.75
CA ARG A 95 -0.93 -7.57 5.85
C ARG A 95 0.10 -7.78 4.74
N GLY A 96 0.65 -6.70 4.24
CA GLY A 96 1.86 -6.73 3.44
C GLY A 96 3.08 -7.00 4.33
N VAL A 97 3.48 -8.26 4.44
CA VAL A 97 4.65 -8.68 5.23
C VAL A 97 5.91 -8.27 4.52
N CYS A 98 6.73 -7.45 5.19
CA CYS A 98 7.95 -6.85 4.64
C CYS A 98 9.20 -7.61 5.08
N LYS A 99 10.11 -7.85 4.15
CA LYS A 99 11.51 -8.13 4.47
C LYS A 99 12.29 -6.83 4.36
N VAL A 100 13.01 -6.49 5.42
CA VAL A 100 13.80 -5.26 5.51
C VAL A 100 15.26 -5.62 5.64
N LYS A 101 16.12 -5.01 4.82
CA LYS A 101 17.56 -5.15 4.85
C LYS A 101 18.21 -3.78 4.81
N ASP A 102 19.07 -3.50 5.76
CA ASP A 102 19.80 -2.22 5.86
C ASP A 102 18.88 -0.98 5.76
N GLY A 103 17.72 -1.04 6.45
CA GLY A 103 16.72 0.02 6.46
C GLY A 103 15.95 0.20 5.14
N ARG A 104 16.06 -0.73 4.21
CA ARG A 104 15.37 -0.73 2.92
C ARG A 104 14.44 -1.92 2.78
N LEU A 105 13.36 -1.73 2.06
CA LEU A 105 12.45 -2.79 1.68
C LEU A 105 13.12 -3.71 0.66
N ASP A 106 13.37 -4.95 1.05
CA ASP A 106 13.91 -5.99 0.18
C ASP A 106 12.81 -6.69 -0.60
N SER A 107 11.72 -7.02 0.09
CA SER A 107 10.52 -7.58 -0.53
C SER A 107 9.29 -7.32 0.33
N ILE A 108 8.12 -7.40 -0.31
CA ILE A 108 6.81 -7.35 0.33
C ILE A 108 5.94 -8.48 -0.20
N GLN A 109 5.26 -9.16 0.70
CA GLN A 109 4.35 -10.27 0.38
C GLN A 109 3.02 -10.05 1.07
N GLU A 110 1.95 -9.99 0.29
CA GLU A 110 0.59 -9.97 0.86
C GLU A 110 0.29 -11.31 1.51
N THR A 111 -0.06 -11.27 2.80
CA THR A 111 -0.41 -12.43 3.62
C THR A 111 -1.83 -12.25 4.12
N LEU A 112 -2.76 -13.08 3.64
CA LEU A 112 -4.20 -12.82 3.73
C LEU A 112 -4.84 -13.25 5.06
N LYS A 113 -4.25 -14.24 5.74
CA LYS A 113 -4.85 -14.82 6.95
C LYS A 113 -3.84 -14.96 8.08
N ILE A 114 -3.52 -13.84 8.71
CA ILE A 114 -2.66 -13.82 9.88
C ILE A 114 -3.55 -13.86 11.12
N GLN A 115 -3.37 -14.90 11.96
CA GLN A 115 -4.06 -15.07 13.23
C GLN A 115 -3.13 -14.69 14.38
N LEU A 116 -3.62 -13.84 15.27
CA LEU A 116 -3.02 -13.60 16.59
C LEU A 116 -3.72 -14.49 17.64
N TYR A 117 -2.92 -15.13 18.49
CA TYR A 117 -3.41 -15.97 19.58
C TYR A 117 -3.24 -15.29 20.95
N PRO A 118 -3.99 -15.72 21.99
CA PRO A 118 -3.95 -15.09 23.31
C PRO A 118 -2.58 -15.10 24.00
N ASP A 119 -1.71 -16.05 23.67
CA ASP A 119 -0.33 -16.12 24.15
C ASP A 119 0.64 -15.21 23.40
N GLY A 120 0.14 -14.48 22.39
CA GLY A 120 0.89 -13.50 21.62
C GLY A 120 1.59 -14.04 20.39
N HIS A 121 1.49 -15.35 20.10
CA HIS A 121 2.07 -15.87 18.87
C HIS A 121 1.19 -15.53 17.65
N LEU A 122 1.80 -15.50 16.48
CA LEU A 122 1.18 -15.10 15.22
C LEU A 122 1.46 -16.16 14.16
N THR A 123 0.43 -16.57 13.43
CA THR A 123 0.55 -17.61 12.39
C THR A 123 -0.05 -17.13 11.07
N ASP A 124 0.66 -17.33 9.99
CA ASP A 124 0.15 -17.29 8.62
C ASP A 124 -0.60 -18.62 8.37
N LEU A 125 -1.93 -18.57 8.40
CA LEU A 125 -2.76 -19.78 8.30
C LEU A 125 -2.70 -20.43 6.91
N ASP A 126 -2.51 -19.65 5.85
CA ASP A 126 -2.46 -20.18 4.50
C ASP A 126 -1.12 -20.91 4.23
N ALA A 127 -0.03 -20.43 4.82
CA ALA A 127 1.28 -21.08 4.70
C ALA A 127 1.59 -22.07 5.84
N GLY A 128 0.78 -22.10 6.92
CA GLY A 128 1.00 -22.96 8.08
C GLY A 128 2.31 -22.68 8.80
N ARG A 129 2.73 -21.40 8.88
CA ARG A 129 4.00 -21.00 9.50
C ARG A 129 3.82 -19.87 10.51
N ASP A 130 4.63 -19.89 11.55
CA ASP A 130 4.66 -18.80 12.52
C ASP A 130 5.38 -17.57 11.95
N LEU A 131 4.91 -16.40 12.40
CA LEU A 131 5.49 -15.10 12.09
C LEU A 131 6.03 -14.46 13.37
N ALA A 132 7.20 -13.87 13.30
CA ALA A 132 7.77 -13.16 14.44
C ALA A 132 6.89 -11.94 14.80
N PRO A 133 6.59 -11.69 16.09
CA PRO A 133 5.75 -10.58 16.52
C PRO A 133 6.24 -9.19 16.09
N ASP A 134 7.56 -9.05 15.91
CA ASP A 134 8.24 -7.83 15.48
C ASP A 134 8.51 -7.79 13.97
N THR A 135 7.92 -8.69 13.20
CA THR A 135 7.90 -8.63 11.74
C THR A 135 7.34 -7.27 11.29
N VAL A 136 8.04 -6.62 10.37
CA VAL A 136 7.58 -5.35 9.79
C VAL A 136 6.48 -5.62 8.77
N VAL A 137 5.41 -4.85 8.85
CA VAL A 137 4.29 -4.91 7.91
C VAL A 137 3.97 -3.53 7.34
N SER A 138 3.47 -3.52 6.11
CA SER A 138 2.90 -2.35 5.46
C SER A 138 1.45 -2.18 5.90
N MET A 139 1.10 -0.94 6.25
CA MET A 139 -0.26 -0.48 6.49
C MET A 139 -0.70 0.54 5.45
N ASN A 140 -0.14 0.47 4.22
CA ASN A 140 -0.36 1.42 3.13
C ASN A 140 0.03 2.87 3.44
N PHE A 141 1.05 3.06 4.27
CA PHE A 141 1.62 4.38 4.47
C PHE A 141 2.90 4.52 3.65
N TRP A 142 2.75 5.09 2.46
CA TRP A 142 3.81 5.25 1.48
C TRP A 142 4.12 6.71 1.22
N GLY A 143 5.34 6.99 0.82
CA GLY A 143 5.78 8.31 0.36
C GLY A 143 6.49 8.20 -0.98
N PHE A 144 6.12 9.06 -1.93
CA PHE A 144 6.65 9.05 -3.28
C PHE A 144 6.87 10.47 -3.83
N MET A 145 7.65 10.53 -4.90
CA MET A 145 7.76 11.67 -5.79
C MET A 145 6.81 11.49 -6.98
N PRO A 146 6.34 12.58 -7.62
CA PRO A 146 5.47 12.49 -8.80
C PRO A 146 6.03 11.64 -9.95
N SER A 147 7.35 11.48 -10.02
CA SER A 147 8.02 10.61 -11.00
C SER A 147 7.61 9.14 -10.95
N ILE A 148 6.84 8.70 -9.93
CA ILE A 148 6.30 7.34 -9.87
C ILE A 148 5.13 7.11 -10.83
N PHE A 149 4.40 8.16 -11.24
CA PHE A 149 3.18 7.98 -12.03
C PHE A 149 3.36 7.26 -13.38
N PRO A 150 4.42 7.47 -14.16
CA PRO A 150 4.67 6.66 -15.36
C PRO A 150 4.77 5.15 -15.06
N ALA A 151 5.43 4.77 -13.96
CA ALA A 151 5.55 3.38 -13.58
C ALA A 151 4.19 2.80 -13.11
N LEU A 152 3.40 3.57 -12.34
CA LEU A 152 2.03 3.20 -11.94
C LEU A 152 1.15 2.96 -13.17
N ARG A 153 1.23 3.83 -14.17
CA ARG A 153 0.46 3.73 -15.42
C ARG A 153 0.81 2.48 -16.19
N THR A 154 2.11 2.25 -16.42
CA THR A 154 2.61 1.04 -17.10
C THR A 154 2.17 -0.23 -16.37
N TYR A 155 2.27 -0.24 -15.04
CA TYR A 155 1.87 -1.38 -14.23
C TYR A 155 0.36 -1.65 -14.34
N PHE A 156 -0.47 -0.59 -14.26
CA PHE A 156 -1.92 -0.69 -14.38
C PHE A 156 -2.35 -1.18 -15.76
N GLU A 157 -1.76 -0.66 -16.84
CA GLU A 157 -2.06 -1.13 -18.19
C GLU A 157 -1.70 -2.61 -18.38
N ASN A 158 -0.54 -3.05 -17.87
CA ASN A 158 -0.13 -4.46 -17.94
C ASN A 158 -1.06 -5.34 -17.12
N PHE A 159 -1.50 -4.87 -15.94
CA PHE A 159 -2.51 -5.57 -15.15
C PHE A 159 -3.81 -5.75 -15.93
N LEU A 160 -4.33 -4.70 -16.56
CA LEU A 160 -5.56 -4.77 -17.35
C LEU A 160 -5.42 -5.73 -18.54
N ARG A 161 -4.27 -5.72 -19.24
CA ARG A 161 -4.01 -6.63 -20.37
C ARG A 161 -3.94 -8.11 -19.96
N GLY A 162 -3.60 -8.38 -18.70
CA GLY A 162 -3.52 -9.72 -18.13
C GLY A 162 -4.84 -10.24 -17.55
N LEU A 163 -5.88 -9.41 -17.48
CA LEU A 163 -7.16 -9.82 -16.92
C LEU A 163 -7.97 -10.64 -17.93
N PRO A 164 -8.73 -11.65 -17.46
CA PRO A 164 -9.76 -12.28 -18.27
C PRO A 164 -10.94 -11.32 -18.52
N ASP A 165 -11.71 -11.56 -19.59
CA ASP A 165 -12.82 -10.68 -20.02
C ASP A 165 -13.96 -10.58 -18.98
N ASP A 166 -14.04 -11.53 -18.06
CA ASP A 166 -15.05 -11.61 -17.00
C ASP A 166 -14.50 -11.25 -15.60
N ALA A 167 -13.39 -10.54 -15.52
CA ALA A 167 -12.74 -10.18 -14.25
C ALA A 167 -13.58 -9.18 -13.43
N MET A 168 -14.46 -9.68 -12.56
CA MET A 168 -15.39 -8.88 -11.76
C MET A 168 -14.79 -8.27 -10.49
N LYS A 169 -13.72 -8.86 -9.93
CA LYS A 169 -13.21 -8.51 -8.59
C LYS A 169 -11.70 -8.24 -8.54
N ALA A 170 -11.00 -8.33 -9.65
CA ALA A 170 -9.55 -8.12 -9.71
C ALA A 170 -9.18 -6.69 -9.28
N GLU A 171 -8.12 -6.56 -8.49
CA GLU A 171 -7.60 -5.29 -7.98
C GLU A 171 -6.11 -5.16 -8.24
N CYS A 172 -5.72 -4.02 -8.75
CA CYS A 172 -4.33 -3.62 -8.93
C CYS A 172 -3.81 -2.94 -7.66
N LEU A 173 -3.05 -3.67 -6.85
CA LEU A 173 -2.64 -3.24 -5.53
C LEU A 173 -1.27 -2.57 -5.55
N LEU A 174 -1.15 -1.41 -4.88
CA LEU A 174 0.09 -0.65 -4.78
C LEU A 174 1.26 -1.43 -4.16
N PRO A 175 1.10 -2.24 -3.10
CA PRO A 175 2.19 -3.04 -2.57
C PRO A 175 2.77 -4.05 -3.57
N LEU A 176 1.92 -4.62 -4.44
CA LEU A 176 2.37 -5.55 -5.48
C LEU A 176 3.17 -4.83 -6.56
N MET A 177 2.71 -3.65 -6.99
CA MET A 177 3.44 -2.79 -7.93
C MET A 177 4.82 -2.42 -7.38
N VAL A 178 4.89 -1.97 -6.12
CA VAL A 178 6.16 -1.66 -5.46
C VAL A 178 7.07 -2.91 -5.43
N GLY A 179 6.52 -4.07 -5.09
CA GLY A 179 7.26 -5.34 -5.10
C GLY A 179 7.89 -5.69 -6.45
N GLU A 180 7.16 -5.44 -7.56
CA GLU A 180 7.68 -5.65 -8.92
C GLU A 180 8.80 -4.64 -9.28
N GLU A 181 8.65 -3.37 -8.91
CA GLU A 181 9.68 -2.35 -9.12
C GLU A 181 10.97 -2.63 -8.33
N LEU A 182 10.84 -3.13 -7.08
CA LEU A 182 11.98 -3.58 -6.27
C LEU A 182 12.71 -4.75 -6.95
N LYS A 183 11.99 -5.79 -7.35
CA LYS A 183 12.57 -6.97 -8.02
C LYS A 183 13.29 -6.62 -9.32
N ALA A 184 12.74 -5.66 -10.05
CA ALA A 184 13.32 -5.19 -11.30
C ALA A 184 14.51 -4.21 -11.10
N GLY A 185 14.81 -3.83 -9.86
CA GLY A 185 15.87 -2.88 -9.55
C GLY A 185 15.60 -1.44 -10.02
N ARG A 186 14.34 -1.12 -10.35
CA ARG A 186 13.96 0.23 -10.82
C ARG A 186 13.61 1.18 -9.67
N MET A 187 13.37 0.65 -8.48
CA MET A 187 13.02 1.43 -7.29
C MET A 187 13.77 0.91 -6.06
N THR A 188 14.03 1.80 -5.13
CA THR A 188 14.39 1.48 -3.75
C THR A 188 13.44 2.19 -2.80
N VAL A 189 13.07 1.53 -1.69
CA VAL A 189 12.14 2.08 -0.69
C VAL A 189 12.81 2.04 0.67
N SER A 190 12.95 3.19 1.32
CA SER A 190 13.39 3.26 2.72
C SER A 190 12.23 2.87 3.64
N VAL A 191 12.52 2.05 4.65
CA VAL A 191 11.55 1.63 5.66
C VAL A 191 11.79 2.40 6.93
N LEU A 192 10.85 3.27 7.26
CA LEU A 192 10.86 4.10 8.46
C LEU A 192 10.08 3.40 9.57
N SER A 193 10.48 3.61 10.80
CA SER A 193 9.75 3.14 11.98
C SER A 193 9.17 4.32 12.74
N SER A 194 7.94 4.18 13.22
CA SER A 194 7.30 5.12 14.11
C SER A 194 7.19 4.56 15.52
N LYS A 195 7.17 5.43 16.52
CA LYS A 195 6.86 5.09 17.91
C LYS A 195 5.35 4.95 18.14
N ASP A 196 4.55 5.40 17.19
CA ASP A 196 3.10 5.38 17.28
C ASP A 196 2.53 3.98 17.06
N LYS A 197 1.32 3.77 17.57
CA LYS A 197 0.51 2.60 17.26
C LYS A 197 -0.43 2.91 16.12
N TRP A 198 -0.59 1.96 15.23
CA TRP A 198 -1.61 2.00 14.21
C TRP A 198 -2.94 1.47 14.77
N PHE A 199 -4.04 2.09 14.35
CA PHE A 199 -5.40 1.64 14.65
C PHE A 199 -6.23 1.70 13.37
N GLY A 200 -6.82 0.57 12.97
CA GLY A 200 -7.87 0.53 11.95
C GLY A 200 -9.19 1.00 12.55
N MET A 201 -9.87 1.90 11.84
CA MET A 201 -11.19 2.41 12.24
C MET A 201 -12.34 1.57 11.69
N THR A 202 -12.03 0.50 10.95
CA THR A 202 -13.00 -0.37 10.32
C THR A 202 -13.59 -1.34 11.34
N TYR A 203 -14.87 -1.12 11.64
CA TYR A 203 -15.82 -2.02 12.27
C TYR A 203 -15.53 -2.47 13.70
N HIS A 204 -16.16 -1.76 14.65
CA HIS A 204 -16.69 -2.39 15.83
C HIS A 204 -18.07 -2.98 15.47
N GLU A 205 -18.15 -4.30 15.37
CA GLU A 205 -19.39 -5.00 15.64
C GLU A 205 -19.59 -5.15 17.14
#